data_b3c3fe98c65b2e9f1b371076155c8f53
#
_entry.id   b3c3fe98c65b2e9f1b371076155c8f53
#
_cell.length_a   1.000
_cell.length_b   1.000
_cell.length_c   1.000
_cell.angle_alpha   90.00
_cell.angle_beta   90.00
_cell.angle_gamma   90.00
#
_symmetry.space_group_name_H-M   'P 1'
#
loop_
_entity.id
_entity.type
_entity.pdbx_description
1 polymer ?
#
loop_
_entity_poly.entity_id
_entity_poly.type
_entity_poly.pdbx_seq_one_letter_code
_entity_poly.pdbx_strand_id
1 'polypeptide(L)'
;HLDSPTAALDWLVEHDLMHREARVHMLAQYDASPASGLEMLTRLRRARQAMRGVLEAAANRRVPEATDLAEINRALRTHYIYELVPARDGVSLDHRHQGDPVDGAIARLAESLARELIQGDTSRLRICENPQCHWVFKDTSRTGKRKWCSMSSCGNRAKVARHRARQKAVTA
;
A
#
# COMPACT_ATOMS: atom_id res chain seq x y z
N HIS A 1 3.69 -9.53 -3.48
CA HIS A 1 3.61 -8.62 -4.64
C HIS A 1 4.92 -7.87 -4.91
N LEU A 2 5.86 -7.79 -3.96
CA LEU A 2 7.19 -7.20 -4.17
C LEU A 2 8.30 -8.27 -4.15
N ASP A 3 8.02 -9.44 -4.71
CA ASP A 3 8.93 -10.59 -4.71
C ASP A 3 9.85 -10.55 -5.95
N SER A 4 9.35 -9.99 -7.05
CA SER A 4 10.10 -9.78 -8.29
C SER A 4 9.71 -8.44 -8.95
N PRO A 5 10.56 -7.89 -9.84
CA PRO A 5 10.22 -6.70 -10.63
C PRO A 5 8.91 -6.87 -11.41
N THR A 6 8.73 -8.01 -12.08
CA THR A 6 7.51 -8.32 -12.83
C THR A 6 6.27 -8.29 -11.94
N ALA A 7 6.27 -9.00 -10.80
CA ALA A 7 5.15 -9.03 -9.88
C ALA A 7 4.83 -7.65 -9.30
N ALA A 8 5.85 -6.82 -9.06
CA ALA A 8 5.66 -5.46 -8.58
C ALA A 8 4.99 -4.57 -9.63
N LEU A 9 5.46 -4.62 -10.88
CA LEU A 9 4.88 -3.85 -11.98
C LEU A 9 3.47 -4.32 -12.32
N ASP A 10 3.19 -5.62 -12.28
CA ASP A 10 1.84 -6.18 -12.47
C ASP A 10 0.87 -5.61 -11.42
N TRP A 11 1.29 -5.61 -10.17
CA TRP A 11 0.49 -5.04 -9.08
C TRP A 11 0.20 -3.55 -9.28
N LEU A 12 1.19 -2.76 -9.73
CA LEU A 12 0.99 -1.34 -10.02
C LEU A 12 -0.03 -1.12 -11.15
N VAL A 13 -0.01 -1.96 -12.18
CA VAL A 13 -0.99 -1.89 -13.29
C VAL A 13 -2.38 -2.32 -12.82
N GLU A 14 -2.50 -3.41 -12.05
CA GLU A 14 -3.78 -3.90 -11.51
C GLU A 14 -4.50 -2.90 -10.62
N HIS A 15 -3.73 -1.98 -10.00
CA HIS A 15 -4.27 -0.95 -9.11
C HIS A 15 -4.31 0.45 -9.74
N ASP A 16 -4.22 0.54 -11.06
CA ASP A 16 -4.27 1.80 -11.83
C ASP A 16 -3.21 2.83 -11.42
N LEU A 17 -2.09 2.35 -10.87
CA LEU A 17 -0.95 3.19 -10.48
C LEU A 17 0.07 3.37 -11.60
N MET A 18 0.00 2.54 -12.65
CA MET A 18 0.89 2.55 -13.80
C MET A 18 0.15 2.13 -15.06
N HIS A 19 0.46 2.76 -16.20
CA HIS A 19 -0.05 2.35 -17.50
C HIS A 19 0.63 1.07 -18.00
N ARG A 20 -0.11 0.24 -18.75
CA ARG A 20 0.42 -1.02 -19.33
C ARG A 20 1.63 -0.81 -20.23
N GLU A 21 1.64 0.26 -20.99
CA GLU A 21 2.76 0.63 -21.89
C GLU A 21 4.05 0.91 -21.10
N ALA A 22 3.94 1.66 -20.00
CA ALA A 22 5.08 1.92 -19.11
C ALA A 22 5.64 0.62 -18.52
N ARG A 23 4.77 -0.30 -18.10
CA ARG A 23 5.16 -1.65 -17.62
C ARG A 23 5.99 -2.40 -18.66
N VAL A 24 5.51 -2.46 -19.92
CA VAL A 24 6.23 -3.17 -21.00
C VAL A 24 7.60 -2.58 -21.21
N HIS A 25 7.70 -1.25 -21.29
CA HIS A 25 8.96 -0.55 -21.43
C HIS A 25 9.94 -0.83 -20.27
N MET A 26 9.45 -0.78 -19.04
CA MET A 26 10.28 -1.00 -17.86
C MET A 26 10.75 -2.45 -17.75
N LEU A 27 9.94 -3.44 -18.12
CA LEU A 27 10.38 -4.84 -18.13
C LEU A 27 11.53 -5.05 -19.13
N ALA A 28 11.41 -4.52 -20.35
CA ALA A 28 12.49 -4.60 -21.33
C ALA A 28 13.78 -3.92 -20.84
N GLN A 29 13.65 -2.80 -20.11
CA GLN A 29 14.79 -2.13 -19.49
C GLN A 29 15.43 -2.99 -18.36
N TYR A 30 14.63 -3.68 -17.55
CA TYR A 30 15.13 -4.52 -16.46
C TYR A 30 15.71 -5.85 -16.96
N ASP A 31 15.23 -6.38 -18.08
CA ASP A 31 15.85 -7.52 -18.75
C ASP A 31 17.25 -7.16 -19.25
N ALA A 32 17.42 -5.95 -19.76
CA ALA A 32 18.72 -5.43 -20.19
C ALA A 32 19.63 -5.05 -18.99
N SER A 33 19.07 -4.67 -17.86
CA SER A 33 19.79 -4.26 -16.64
C SER A 33 19.09 -4.78 -15.37
N PRO A 34 19.35 -6.04 -14.96
CA PRO A 34 18.71 -6.61 -13.75
C PRO A 34 18.95 -5.81 -12.47
N ALA A 35 20.08 -5.11 -12.36
CA ALA A 35 20.38 -4.25 -11.22
C ALA A 35 19.34 -3.12 -11.05
N SER A 36 18.88 -2.54 -12.15
CA SER A 36 17.85 -1.49 -12.14
C SER A 36 16.49 -2.02 -11.62
N GLY A 37 16.15 -3.29 -11.94
CA GLY A 37 14.95 -3.94 -11.40
C GLY A 37 15.03 -4.16 -9.89
N LEU A 38 16.20 -4.52 -9.36
CA LEU A 38 16.41 -4.68 -7.90
C LEU A 38 16.38 -3.33 -7.17
N GLU A 39 16.92 -2.29 -7.79
CA GLU A 39 16.86 -0.92 -7.25
C GLU A 39 15.41 -0.43 -7.18
N MET A 40 14.62 -0.65 -8.21
CA MET A 40 13.19 -0.35 -8.23
C MET A 40 12.45 -1.07 -7.08
N LEU A 41 12.69 -2.37 -6.88
CA LEU A 41 12.09 -3.12 -5.76
C LEU A 41 12.50 -2.53 -4.41
N THR A 42 13.74 -2.10 -4.28
CA THR A 42 14.23 -1.46 -3.05
C THR A 42 13.49 -0.17 -2.76
N ARG A 43 13.27 0.68 -3.78
CA ARG A 43 12.48 1.93 -3.66
C ARG A 43 11.04 1.63 -3.22
N LEU A 44 10.37 0.67 -3.87
CA LEU A 44 9.00 0.28 -3.52
C LEU A 44 8.89 -0.29 -2.09
N ARG A 45 9.84 -1.14 -1.70
CA ARG A 45 9.87 -1.72 -0.34
C ARG A 45 10.09 -0.66 0.72
N ARG A 46 10.98 0.31 0.47
CA ARG A 46 11.24 1.43 1.37
C ARG A 46 10.00 2.32 1.51
N ALA A 47 9.37 2.70 0.40
CA ALA A 47 8.13 3.47 0.42
C ALA A 47 7.00 2.73 1.16
N ARG A 48 6.81 1.44 0.90
CA ARG A 48 5.84 0.61 1.61
C ARG A 48 6.10 0.56 3.12
N GLN A 49 7.37 0.43 3.52
CA GLN A 49 7.74 0.39 4.94
C GLN A 49 7.41 1.71 5.63
N ALA A 50 7.76 2.84 5.03
CA ALA A 50 7.46 4.16 5.56
C ALA A 50 5.95 4.41 5.66
N MET A 51 5.18 4.10 4.60
CA MET A 51 3.72 4.21 4.60
C MET A 51 3.09 3.37 5.71
N ARG A 52 3.60 2.16 5.91
CA ARG A 52 3.16 1.28 6.98
C ARG A 52 3.46 1.87 8.36
N GLY A 53 4.67 2.37 8.59
CA GLY A 53 5.06 2.99 9.85
C GLY A 53 4.16 4.16 10.23
N VAL A 54 3.85 5.02 9.25
CA VAL A 54 2.92 6.15 9.45
C VAL A 54 1.51 5.68 9.78
N LEU A 55 0.98 4.67 9.08
CA LEU A 55 -0.34 4.10 9.35
C LEU A 55 -0.42 3.41 10.71
N GLU A 56 0.62 2.68 11.11
CA GLU A 56 0.71 2.03 12.43
C GLU A 56 0.77 3.08 13.56
N ALA A 57 1.51 4.17 13.36
CA ALA A 57 1.55 5.28 14.30
C ALA A 57 0.15 5.92 14.46
N ALA A 58 -0.53 6.21 13.35
CA ALA A 58 -1.88 6.76 13.35
C ALA A 58 -2.89 5.81 14.03
N ALA A 59 -2.86 4.51 13.73
CA ALA A 59 -3.72 3.51 14.36
C ALA A 59 -3.51 3.41 15.89
N ASN A 60 -2.29 3.66 16.35
CA ASN A 60 -1.92 3.66 17.78
C ASN A 60 -1.97 5.06 18.41
N ARG A 61 -2.42 6.09 17.68
CA ARG A 61 -2.46 7.49 18.13
C ARG A 61 -1.09 8.01 18.61
N ARG A 62 -0.04 7.63 17.90
CA ARG A 62 1.34 8.06 18.15
C ARG A 62 1.81 8.98 17.02
N VAL A 63 2.84 9.78 17.30
CA VAL A 63 3.55 10.54 16.28
C VAL A 63 4.33 9.55 15.41
N PRO A 64 4.25 9.64 14.07
CA PRO A 64 5.08 8.85 13.18
C PRO A 64 6.57 9.17 13.34
N GLU A 65 7.41 8.21 13.01
CA GLU A 65 8.86 8.40 13.01
C GLU A 65 9.28 9.42 11.94
N ALA A 66 10.27 10.25 12.27
CA ALA A 66 10.75 11.30 11.38
C ALA A 66 11.30 10.73 10.05
N THR A 67 11.91 9.56 10.09
CA THR A 67 12.43 8.86 8.91
C THR A 67 11.32 8.41 7.98
N ASP A 68 10.19 7.91 8.50
CA ASP A 68 9.03 7.52 7.71
C ASP A 68 8.38 8.74 7.07
N LEU A 69 8.21 9.82 7.83
CA LEU A 69 7.69 11.09 7.31
C LEU A 69 8.61 11.69 6.23
N ALA A 70 9.94 11.60 6.40
CA ALA A 70 10.89 12.09 5.42
C ALA A 70 10.77 11.33 4.08
N GLU A 71 10.59 10.01 4.13
CA GLU A 71 10.39 9.18 2.93
C GLU A 71 9.08 9.52 2.22
N ILE A 72 7.97 9.67 2.95
CA ILE A 72 6.68 10.08 2.38
C ILE A 72 6.79 11.49 1.77
N ASN A 73 7.38 12.43 2.49
CA ASN A 73 7.57 13.80 1.99
C ASN A 73 8.47 13.85 0.76
N ARG A 74 9.47 12.97 0.66
CA ARG A 74 10.29 12.84 -0.56
C ARG A 74 9.44 12.43 -1.75
N ALA A 75 8.54 11.45 -1.58
CA ALA A 75 7.63 11.01 -2.62
C ALA A 75 6.61 12.10 -3.01
N LEU A 76 6.13 12.89 -2.05
CA LEU A 76 5.20 13.99 -2.30
C LEU A 76 5.83 15.18 -3.02
N ARG A 77 7.17 15.33 -3.01
CA ARG A 77 7.91 16.35 -3.77
C ARG A 77 8.12 15.94 -5.21
N THR A 78 7.03 15.68 -5.90
CA THR A 78 7.06 15.22 -7.29
C THR A 78 6.44 16.28 -8.21
N HIS A 79 6.80 16.22 -9.50
CA HIS A 79 6.24 17.11 -10.50
C HIS A 79 5.17 16.37 -11.31
N TYR A 80 3.97 16.93 -11.33
CA TYR A 80 2.90 16.48 -12.21
C TYR A 80 2.67 17.49 -13.32
N ILE A 81 2.40 16.96 -14.52
CA ILE A 81 1.84 17.72 -15.63
C ILE A 81 0.35 17.42 -15.64
N TYR A 82 -0.47 18.45 -15.61
CA TYR A 82 -1.92 18.34 -15.70
C TYR A 82 -2.35 18.58 -17.15
N GLU A 83 -3.15 17.68 -17.69
CA GLU A 83 -3.68 17.77 -19.05
C GLU A 83 -5.18 17.50 -19.07
N LEU A 84 -5.92 18.26 -19.87
CA LEU A 84 -7.30 17.90 -20.18
C LEU A 84 -7.30 16.85 -21.28
N VAL A 85 -7.85 15.70 -20.99
CA VAL A 85 -7.93 14.60 -21.94
C VAL A 85 -9.40 14.26 -22.25
N PRO A 86 -9.70 13.75 -23.46
CA PRO A 86 -11.05 13.28 -23.78
C PRO A 86 -11.47 12.15 -22.83
N ALA A 87 -12.70 12.23 -22.33
CA ALA A 87 -13.35 11.21 -21.52
C ALA A 87 -14.70 10.84 -22.12
N ARG A 88 -15.32 9.77 -21.63
CA ARG A 88 -16.57 9.23 -22.16
C ARG A 88 -17.70 10.26 -22.21
N ASP A 89 -17.78 11.13 -21.21
CA ASP A 89 -18.84 12.13 -21.04
C ASP A 89 -18.28 13.57 -21.08
N GLY A 90 -17.23 13.82 -21.88
CA GLY A 90 -16.63 15.15 -22.02
C GLY A 90 -15.12 15.15 -21.88
N VAL A 91 -14.58 15.88 -20.90
CA VAL A 91 -13.15 15.96 -20.61
C VAL A 91 -12.88 15.58 -19.16
N SER A 92 -11.74 14.97 -18.92
CA SER A 92 -11.21 14.72 -17.58
C SER A 92 -9.85 15.40 -17.41
N LEU A 93 -9.51 15.72 -16.16
CA LEU A 93 -8.19 16.19 -15.80
C LEU A 93 -7.31 14.96 -15.54
N ASP A 94 -6.39 14.68 -16.43
CA ASP A 94 -5.33 13.70 -16.23
C ASP A 94 -4.11 14.37 -15.61
N HIS A 95 -3.32 13.61 -14.85
CA HIS A 95 -2.07 14.09 -14.31
C HIS A 95 -1.01 13.00 -14.52
N ARG A 96 0.04 13.38 -15.22
CA ARG A 96 1.17 12.50 -15.49
C ARG A 96 2.35 12.90 -14.62
N HIS A 97 2.95 11.92 -14.00
CA HIS A 97 4.23 12.12 -13.33
C HIS A 97 5.35 12.35 -14.37
N GLN A 98 6.14 13.40 -14.16
CA GLN A 98 7.28 13.70 -15.01
C GLN A 98 8.50 12.95 -14.46
N GLY A 99 8.88 11.84 -15.11
CA GLY A 99 10.04 11.02 -14.73
C GLY A 99 9.75 9.53 -14.68
N ASP A 100 10.39 8.82 -13.76
CA ASP A 100 10.26 7.38 -13.59
C ASP A 100 8.81 7.00 -13.21
N PRO A 101 8.13 6.11 -13.96
CA PRO A 101 6.75 5.71 -13.68
C PRO A 101 6.54 5.10 -12.30
N VAL A 102 7.56 4.45 -11.73
CA VAL A 102 7.48 3.88 -10.36
C VAL A 102 7.50 4.98 -9.31
N ASP A 103 8.29 6.03 -9.49
CA ASP A 103 8.28 7.18 -8.58
C ASP A 103 6.93 7.90 -8.65
N GLY A 104 6.30 7.96 -9.83
CA GLY A 104 4.93 8.43 -10.01
C GLY A 104 3.91 7.59 -9.25
N ALA A 105 4.03 6.27 -9.32
CA ALA A 105 3.16 5.36 -8.57
C ALA A 105 3.35 5.52 -7.04
N ILE A 106 4.59 5.64 -6.57
CA ILE A 106 4.89 5.89 -5.14
C ILE A 106 4.31 7.24 -4.70
N ALA A 107 4.42 8.28 -5.52
CA ALA A 107 3.86 9.60 -5.22
C ALA A 107 2.33 9.57 -5.10
N ARG A 108 1.62 8.88 -5.99
CA ARG A 108 0.16 8.70 -5.93
C ARG A 108 -0.28 7.95 -4.67
N LEU A 109 0.48 6.92 -4.27
CA LEU A 109 0.22 6.21 -3.02
C LEU A 109 0.46 7.11 -1.79
N ALA A 110 1.55 7.90 -1.80
CA ALA A 110 1.85 8.85 -0.72
C ALA A 110 0.79 9.95 -0.62
N GLU A 111 0.29 10.47 -1.74
CA GLU A 111 -0.81 11.44 -1.78
C GLU A 111 -2.11 10.85 -1.22
N SER A 112 -2.47 9.64 -1.64
CA SER A 112 -3.64 8.92 -1.12
C SER A 112 -3.54 8.71 0.40
N LEU A 113 -2.38 8.31 0.89
CA LEU A 113 -2.10 8.18 2.32
C LEU A 113 -2.26 9.51 3.04
N ALA A 114 -1.66 10.60 2.53
CA ALA A 114 -1.74 11.92 3.14
C ALA A 114 -3.20 12.41 3.22
N ARG A 115 -3.99 12.23 2.17
CA ARG A 115 -5.42 12.55 2.15
C ARG A 115 -6.19 11.75 3.20
N GLU A 116 -5.96 10.45 3.31
CA GLU A 116 -6.63 9.61 4.32
C GLU A 116 -6.26 10.05 5.75
N LEU A 117 -5.02 10.44 6.01
CA LEU A 117 -4.58 10.89 7.34
C LEU A 117 -5.14 12.26 7.74
N ILE A 118 -5.34 13.17 6.77
CA ILE A 118 -5.80 14.54 7.02
C ILE A 118 -7.33 14.64 6.99
N GLN A 119 -7.97 13.97 6.04
CA GLN A 119 -9.41 14.10 5.78
C GLN A 119 -10.21 12.88 6.24
N GLY A 120 -9.54 11.73 6.43
CA GLY A 120 -10.16 10.49 6.82
C GLY A 120 -10.39 10.37 8.33
N ASP A 121 -11.23 9.42 8.71
CA ASP A 121 -11.43 9.06 10.11
C ASP A 121 -10.33 8.08 10.57
N THR A 122 -9.19 8.63 11.02
CA THR A 122 -8.07 7.85 11.53
C THR A 122 -8.41 7.08 12.81
N SER A 123 -9.49 7.46 13.52
CA SER A 123 -9.97 6.72 14.70
C SER A 123 -10.46 5.32 14.34
N ARG A 124 -10.73 5.07 13.05
CA ARG A 124 -11.11 3.78 12.48
C ARG A 124 -9.93 2.93 11.97
N LEU A 125 -8.72 3.43 12.00
CA LEU A 125 -7.55 2.62 11.67
C LEU A 125 -7.31 1.57 12.75
N ARG A 126 -7.05 0.34 12.31
CA ARG A 126 -6.82 -0.82 13.18
C ARG A 126 -5.64 -1.64 12.66
N ILE A 127 -4.93 -2.29 13.56
CA ILE A 127 -3.93 -3.30 13.22
C ILE A 127 -4.55 -4.68 13.43
N CYS A 128 -4.37 -5.56 12.45
CA CYS A 128 -4.88 -6.92 12.53
C CYS A 128 -4.24 -7.67 13.70
N GLU A 129 -5.07 -8.24 14.60
CA GLU A 129 -4.60 -9.00 15.77
C GLU A 129 -4.00 -10.38 15.41
N ASN A 130 -3.98 -10.78 14.14
CA ASN A 130 -3.30 -11.99 13.72
C ASN A 130 -1.77 -11.76 13.75
N PRO A 131 -1.00 -12.49 14.60
CA PRO A 131 0.43 -12.26 14.77
C PRO A 131 1.28 -12.52 13.52
N GLN A 132 0.72 -13.19 12.52
CA GLN A 132 1.37 -13.42 11.21
C GLN A 132 0.96 -12.40 10.14
N CYS A 133 0.03 -11.49 10.45
CA CYS A 133 -0.51 -10.55 9.48
C CYS A 133 -0.08 -9.11 9.75
N HIS A 134 -0.43 -8.58 10.91
CA HIS A 134 -0.19 -7.19 11.33
C HIS A 134 -0.58 -6.13 10.27
N TRP A 135 -1.55 -6.45 9.39
CA TRP A 135 -2.03 -5.54 8.36
C TRP A 135 -2.78 -4.37 8.99
N VAL A 136 -2.47 -3.14 8.58
CA VAL A 136 -3.26 -1.97 8.97
C VAL A 136 -4.47 -1.86 8.03
N PHE A 137 -5.66 -1.66 8.59
CA PHE A 137 -6.89 -1.56 7.81
C PHE A 137 -7.84 -0.52 8.43
N LYS A 138 -8.73 0.03 7.60
CA LYS A 138 -9.81 0.90 8.05
C LYS A 138 -11.03 0.05 8.44
N ASP A 139 -11.49 0.19 9.66
CA ASP A 139 -12.68 -0.51 10.13
C ASP A 139 -13.95 0.23 9.69
N THR A 140 -14.53 -0.25 8.60
CA THR A 140 -15.78 0.26 8.03
C THR A 140 -17.03 -0.36 8.66
N SER A 141 -16.90 -1.22 9.69
CA SER A 141 -18.04 -1.83 10.35
C SER A 141 -18.82 -0.82 11.20
N ARG A 142 -20.10 -1.10 11.42
CA ARG A 142 -20.98 -0.24 12.23
C ARG A 142 -20.43 0.00 13.65
N THR A 143 -19.84 -1.02 14.26
CA THR A 143 -19.36 -0.94 15.65
C THR A 143 -17.92 -0.42 15.79
N GLY A 144 -17.12 -0.40 14.72
CA GLY A 144 -15.70 0.01 14.77
C GLY A 144 -14.81 -0.88 15.64
N LYS A 145 -15.17 -2.14 15.86
CA LYS A 145 -14.49 -3.07 16.79
C LYS A 145 -13.92 -4.32 16.10
N ARG A 146 -13.63 -4.23 14.80
CA ARG A 146 -13.00 -5.34 14.08
C ARG A 146 -11.58 -5.58 14.58
N LYS A 147 -11.29 -6.86 14.84
CA LYS A 147 -9.99 -7.37 15.26
C LYS A 147 -9.14 -7.86 14.08
N TRP A 148 -9.78 -8.21 12.97
CA TRP A 148 -9.16 -8.86 11.81
C TRP A 148 -9.36 -8.03 10.56
N CYS A 149 -8.32 -7.88 9.75
CA CYS A 149 -8.41 -7.21 8.46
C CYS A 149 -9.40 -7.89 7.52
N SER A 150 -9.54 -9.22 7.64
CA SER A 150 -10.52 -10.03 6.91
C SER A 150 -11.03 -11.17 7.79
N MET A 151 -12.35 -11.36 7.82
CA MET A 151 -12.98 -12.49 8.53
C MET A 151 -12.74 -13.82 7.80
N SER A 152 -12.74 -13.82 6.47
CA SER A 152 -12.53 -15.02 5.65
C SER A 152 -11.11 -15.59 5.74
N SER A 153 -10.12 -14.78 6.08
CA SER A 153 -8.73 -15.19 6.23
C SER A 153 -8.28 -15.15 7.70
N CYS A 154 -7.94 -14.00 8.23
CA CYS A 154 -7.39 -13.86 9.58
C CYS A 154 -8.38 -14.24 10.69
N GLY A 155 -9.66 -13.91 10.54
CA GLY A 155 -10.69 -14.30 11.49
C GLY A 155 -10.90 -15.82 11.55
N ASN A 156 -10.93 -16.47 10.39
CA ASN A 156 -11.07 -17.94 10.34
C ASN A 156 -9.84 -18.65 10.92
N ARG A 157 -8.61 -18.18 10.62
CA ARG A 157 -7.38 -18.70 11.24
C ARG A 157 -7.44 -18.62 12.78
N ALA A 158 -7.89 -17.49 13.31
CA ALA A 158 -8.03 -17.29 14.74
C ALA A 158 -9.11 -18.22 15.37
N LYS A 159 -10.23 -18.47 14.67
CA LYS A 159 -11.25 -19.43 15.11
C LYS A 159 -10.68 -20.85 15.17
N VAL A 160 -10.00 -21.30 14.13
CA VAL A 160 -9.37 -22.62 14.06
C VAL A 160 -8.32 -22.80 15.16
N ALA A 161 -7.46 -21.79 15.37
CA ALA A 161 -6.45 -21.83 16.43
C ALA A 161 -7.08 -21.99 17.83
N ARG A 162 -8.14 -21.22 18.12
CA ARG A 162 -8.89 -21.35 19.40
C ARG A 162 -9.56 -22.70 19.57
N HIS A 163 -10.13 -23.25 18.50
CA HIS A 163 -10.75 -24.59 18.54
C HIS A 163 -9.71 -25.67 18.87
N ARG A 164 -8.57 -25.66 18.18
CA ARG A 164 -7.45 -26.59 18.43
C ARG A 164 -6.90 -26.47 19.86
N ALA A 165 -6.78 -25.24 20.39
CA ALA A 165 -6.31 -25.03 21.75
C ALA A 165 -7.28 -25.61 22.79
N ARG A 166 -8.60 -25.47 22.60
CA ARG A 166 -9.64 -26.07 23.46
C ARG A 166 -9.59 -27.59 23.43
N GLN A 167 -9.44 -28.20 22.26
CA GLN A 167 -9.34 -29.66 22.16
C GLN A 167 -8.13 -30.21 22.92
N LYS A 168 -6.96 -29.55 22.80
CA LYS A 168 -5.76 -29.96 23.53
C LYS A 168 -5.92 -29.85 25.06
N ALA A 169 -6.65 -28.84 25.54
CA ALA A 169 -6.90 -28.64 26.97
C ALA A 169 -7.90 -29.64 27.56
N VAL A 170 -8.69 -30.30 26.73
CA VAL A 170 -9.64 -31.35 27.15
C VAL A 170 -8.99 -32.75 27.16
N THR A 171 -7.89 -32.92 26.41
CA THR A 171 -7.16 -34.20 26.27
C THR A 171 -5.89 -34.28 27.13
N ALA A 172 -5.58 -33.24 27.89
CA ALA A 172 -4.47 -33.16 28.84
C ALA A 172 -5.01 -33.22 30.30
#